data_1312ef40c0b18e45c9ba0080873e0115
#
_entry.id   1312ef40c0b18e45c9ba0080873e0115
#
_cell.length_a   1.000
_cell.length_b   1.000
_cell.length_c   1.000
_cell.angle_alpha   90.00
_cell.angle_beta   90.00
_cell.angle_gamma   90.00
#
_symmetry.space_group_name_H-M   'P 1'
#
loop_
_entity.id
_entity.type
_entity.pdbx_description
1 polymer ?
#
loop_
_entity_poly.entity_id
_entity_poly.type
_entity_poly.pdbx_seq_one_letter_code
_entity_poly.pdbx_strand_id
1 'polypeptide(L)'
;WEALGLSYPNCWESMISIFLNATSADGYNPYRITSYGIDWEIIEPDDSWSHIGYWNDHQIIYVLKLLEHFNNTNPERLKQLFGDPIFSYANIPYKIKSFKEIANNPKKTIDFDFEDHNKIMDLVDELGSDGRLLLTKSKDIYHANLCEKLLVLSLAKICNYVPGAGIWLNTQRPEWNDANNALVGNGTSMVTVYYLKRFLEFFKKLTSQIRIDNIDISLEVLLWFNEVEKTMFKYKNINHSTISDQDRMDYVSSFGKIFGNYRKKIYSNGFSTSKKLSLNKLRSFISTICNQFDETILINYSKNGLFDAYNTINIDSKY
;
A
#
# COMPACT_ATOMS: atom_id res chain seq x y z
N TRP A 1 10.03 12.14 18.83
CA TRP A 1 10.53 11.93 17.44
C TRP A 1 10.88 13.23 16.74
N GLU A 2 10.06 14.26 16.88
CA GLU A 2 10.36 15.59 16.29
C GLU A 2 11.64 16.18 16.87
N ALA A 3 11.81 16.15 18.19
CA ALA A 3 13.02 16.61 18.86
C ALA A 3 14.27 15.84 18.42
N LEU A 4 14.16 14.51 18.23
CA LEU A 4 15.26 13.69 17.69
C LEU A 4 15.59 14.06 16.24
N GLY A 5 14.59 14.29 15.41
CA GLY A 5 14.78 14.69 14.01
C GLY A 5 15.44 16.06 13.87
N LEU A 6 15.17 17.01 14.76
CA LEU A 6 15.83 18.31 14.80
C LEU A 6 17.28 18.20 15.27
N SER A 7 17.54 17.37 16.28
CA SER A 7 18.90 17.16 16.83
C SER A 7 19.76 16.26 15.96
N TYR A 8 19.13 15.31 15.25
CA TYR A 8 19.78 14.30 14.39
C TYR A 8 19.07 14.23 13.04
N PRO A 9 19.34 15.11 12.08
CA PRO A 9 18.62 15.18 10.80
C PRO A 9 18.56 13.85 10.03
N ASN A 10 19.58 13.01 10.15
CA ASN A 10 19.61 11.68 9.53
C ASN A 10 18.64 10.67 10.18
N CYS A 11 18.11 10.97 11.36
CA CYS A 11 17.14 10.11 12.04
C CYS A 11 15.86 9.93 11.18
N TRP A 12 15.38 11.01 10.54
CA TRP A 12 14.19 10.93 9.68
C TRP A 12 14.41 10.02 8.47
N GLU A 13 15.58 10.10 7.82
CA GLU A 13 15.93 9.22 6.72
C GLU A 13 15.97 7.76 7.15
N SER A 14 16.61 7.46 8.28
CA SER A 14 16.67 6.11 8.84
C SER A 14 15.28 5.57 9.18
N MET A 15 14.43 6.39 9.80
CA MET A 15 13.06 5.99 10.14
C MET A 15 12.21 5.72 8.88
N ILE A 16 12.32 6.58 7.87
CA ILE A 16 11.65 6.38 6.57
C ILE A 16 12.12 5.06 5.94
N SER A 17 13.42 4.81 5.94
CA SER A 17 14.01 3.59 5.40
C SER A 17 13.49 2.34 6.13
N ILE A 18 13.45 2.35 7.45
CA ILE A 18 12.92 1.26 8.26
C ILE A 18 11.46 0.96 7.87
N PHE A 19 10.59 1.99 7.83
CA PHE A 19 9.19 1.80 7.47
C PHE A 19 9.00 1.33 6.04
N LEU A 20 9.73 1.88 5.09
CA LEU A 20 9.60 1.51 3.69
C LEU A 20 10.21 0.13 3.40
N ASN A 21 11.34 -0.23 4.00
CA ASN A 21 11.97 -1.53 3.80
C ASN A 21 11.13 -2.68 4.40
N ALA A 22 10.38 -2.41 5.46
CA ALA A 22 9.44 -3.37 6.02
C ALA A 22 8.18 -3.58 5.17
N THR A 23 7.95 -2.76 4.13
CA THR A 23 6.83 -2.93 3.21
C THR A 23 7.14 -4.02 2.21
N SER A 24 6.25 -4.98 2.07
CA SER A 24 6.30 -6.02 1.04
C SER A 24 5.98 -5.48 -0.35
N ALA A 25 6.29 -6.25 -1.38
CA ALA A 25 6.09 -5.85 -2.77
C ALA A 25 4.61 -5.64 -3.14
N ASP A 26 3.67 -6.17 -2.38
CA ASP A 26 2.23 -5.94 -2.56
C ASP A 26 1.70 -4.69 -1.85
N GLY A 27 2.58 -3.92 -1.21
CA GLY A 27 2.24 -2.62 -0.61
C GLY A 27 1.67 -2.70 0.80
N TYR A 28 1.86 -3.82 1.49
CA TYR A 28 1.48 -3.99 2.89
C TYR A 28 2.72 -4.10 3.79
N ASN A 29 2.54 -3.81 5.06
CA ASN A 29 3.58 -3.95 6.06
C ASN A 29 3.25 -5.14 6.96
N PRO A 30 3.94 -6.28 6.78
CA PRO A 30 3.55 -7.49 7.46
C PRO A 30 3.91 -7.55 8.91
N TYR A 31 4.82 -6.79 9.47
CA TYR A 31 5.15 -7.00 10.65
C TYR A 31 5.97 -6.15 11.43
N ARG A 32 6.57 -6.55 12.28
CA ARG A 32 7.41 -5.88 13.25
C ARG A 32 8.87 -5.88 12.78
N ILE A 33 9.60 -4.90 13.30
CA ILE A 33 11.04 -4.80 13.09
C ILE A 33 11.70 -5.03 14.44
N THR A 34 12.60 -5.98 14.47
CA THR A 34 13.39 -6.34 15.66
C THR A 34 14.86 -5.99 15.44
N SER A 35 15.68 -6.20 16.46
CA SER A 35 17.15 -6.12 16.32
C SER A 35 17.75 -7.12 15.32
N TYR A 36 16.98 -8.12 14.94
CA TYR A 36 17.36 -9.15 13.96
C TYR A 36 16.76 -8.90 12.56
N GLY A 37 16.18 -7.73 12.33
CA GLY A 37 15.55 -7.34 11.07
C GLY A 37 14.03 -7.50 11.08
N ILE A 38 13.45 -7.70 9.88
CA ILE A 38 12.01 -7.89 9.69
C ILE A 38 11.59 -9.23 10.29
N ASP A 39 10.47 -9.24 10.99
CA ASP A 39 9.95 -10.41 11.65
C ASP A 39 8.45 -10.58 11.38
N TRP A 40 7.91 -11.77 11.57
CA TRP A 40 6.49 -12.09 11.46
C TRP A 40 6.10 -13.22 12.41
N GLU A 41 4.81 -13.34 12.68
CA GLU A 41 4.28 -14.41 13.48
C GLU A 41 4.00 -15.65 12.64
N ILE A 42 4.37 -16.82 13.17
CA ILE A 42 3.97 -18.10 12.59
C ILE A 42 2.55 -18.40 13.07
N ILE A 43 1.70 -18.81 12.14
CA ILE A 43 0.33 -19.18 12.48
C ILE A 43 0.34 -20.49 13.25
N GLU A 44 -0.07 -20.45 14.51
CA GLU A 44 -0.28 -21.63 15.34
C GLU A 44 -1.76 -22.02 15.29
N PRO A 45 -2.11 -23.25 14.84
CA PRO A 45 -3.50 -23.64 14.63
C PRO A 45 -4.38 -23.58 15.89
N ASP A 46 -3.78 -23.79 17.05
CA ASP A 46 -4.48 -23.84 18.33
C ASP A 46 -4.53 -22.47 19.04
N ASP A 47 -3.82 -21.47 18.55
CA ASP A 47 -3.88 -20.10 19.05
C ASP A 47 -4.64 -19.17 18.13
N SER A 48 -5.84 -18.78 18.52
CA SER A 48 -6.67 -17.85 17.76
C SER A 48 -6.03 -16.46 17.60
N TRP A 49 -5.02 -16.12 18.38
CA TRP A 49 -4.30 -14.87 18.32
C TRP A 49 -3.07 -14.92 17.42
N SER A 50 -2.56 -16.09 17.08
CA SER A 50 -1.41 -16.26 16.18
C SER A 50 -1.68 -15.80 14.75
N HIS A 51 -2.94 -15.62 14.39
CA HIS A 51 -3.34 -15.05 13.08
C HIS A 51 -3.32 -13.54 13.06
N ILE A 52 -2.89 -12.91 14.12
CA ILE A 52 -2.74 -11.49 14.16
C ILE A 52 -1.49 -11.14 13.41
N GLY A 53 -1.47 -10.35 12.68
CA GLY A 53 -0.32 -9.88 12.14
C GLY A 53 -0.44 -9.44 10.98
N TYR A 54 -0.74 -8.59 10.47
CA TYR A 54 -0.31 -8.51 9.21
C TYR A 54 -0.35 -7.18 8.59
N TRP A 55 -1.29 -6.37 8.85
CA TRP A 55 -1.29 -5.21 8.07
C TRP A 55 -1.47 -4.00 8.82
N ASN A 56 -0.76 -3.07 8.35
CA ASN A 56 -0.97 -1.73 8.77
C ASN A 56 -1.70 -1.00 7.64
N ASP A 57 -3.00 -0.97 7.68
CA ASP A 57 -3.81 -0.17 6.76
C ASP A 57 -3.46 1.32 6.86
N HIS A 58 -2.89 1.72 7.99
CA HIS A 58 -2.49 3.10 8.30
C HIS A 58 -1.00 3.39 8.05
N GLN A 59 -0.24 2.47 7.47
CA GLN A 59 1.17 2.71 7.16
C GLN A 59 1.40 4.01 6.39
N ILE A 60 0.51 4.34 5.46
CA ILE A 60 0.58 5.61 4.72
C ILE A 60 0.54 6.82 5.65
N ILE A 61 -0.10 6.74 6.81
CA ILE A 61 -0.18 7.84 7.78
C ILE A 61 1.20 8.07 8.41
N TYR A 62 1.84 7.00 8.86
CA TYR A 62 3.17 7.11 9.48
C TYR A 62 4.22 7.56 8.47
N VAL A 63 4.24 6.95 7.29
CA VAL A 63 5.14 7.33 6.21
C VAL A 63 4.94 8.78 5.81
N LEU A 64 3.68 9.25 5.67
CA LEU A 64 3.38 10.65 5.38
C LEU A 64 3.96 11.59 6.43
N LYS A 65 3.73 11.31 7.72
CA LYS A 65 4.24 12.15 8.81
C LYS A 65 5.76 12.23 8.80
N LEU A 66 6.43 11.10 8.62
CA LEU A 66 7.89 11.06 8.51
C LEU A 66 8.39 11.85 7.30
N LEU A 67 7.75 11.71 6.14
CA LEU A 67 8.12 12.45 4.93
C LEU A 67 7.87 13.96 5.08
N GLU A 68 6.78 14.38 5.71
CA GLU A 68 6.49 15.79 5.98
C GLU A 68 7.57 16.41 6.89
N HIS A 69 7.94 15.72 7.98
CA HIS A 69 9.01 16.18 8.87
C HIS A 69 10.36 16.21 8.15
N PHE A 70 10.70 15.19 7.40
CA PHE A 70 11.94 15.13 6.65
C PHE A 70 12.02 16.22 5.56
N ASN A 71 10.92 16.48 4.87
CA ASN A 71 10.84 17.56 3.88
C ASN A 71 11.07 18.95 4.51
N ASN A 72 10.65 19.13 5.76
CA ASN A 72 10.86 20.40 6.48
C ASN A 72 12.31 20.57 6.96
N THR A 73 12.99 19.47 7.26
CA THR A 73 14.36 19.50 7.81
C THR A 73 15.45 19.34 6.74
N ASN A 74 15.20 18.51 5.72
CA ASN A 74 16.18 18.23 4.67
C ASN A 74 15.52 17.99 3.29
N PRO A 75 14.90 19.02 2.68
CA PRO A 75 14.15 18.85 1.42
C PRO A 75 15.03 18.43 0.25
N GLU A 76 16.28 18.84 0.19
CA GLU A 76 17.17 18.48 -0.92
C GLU A 76 17.54 17.00 -0.86
N ARG A 77 17.77 16.45 0.33
CA ARG A 77 18.02 15.02 0.49
C ARG A 77 16.78 14.17 0.14
N LEU A 78 15.59 14.64 0.52
CA LEU A 78 14.34 13.98 0.12
C LEU A 78 14.17 13.91 -1.40
N LYS A 79 14.54 14.96 -2.13
CA LYS A 79 14.53 14.97 -3.59
C LYS A 79 15.52 13.97 -4.21
N GLN A 80 16.71 13.80 -3.61
CA GLN A 80 17.68 12.79 -4.03
C GLN A 80 17.12 11.39 -3.84
N LEU A 81 16.57 11.08 -2.64
CA LEU A 81 15.96 9.79 -2.32
C LEU A 81 14.84 9.40 -3.29
N PHE A 82 14.21 10.39 -3.90
CA PHE A 82 13.11 10.13 -4.83
C PHE A 82 13.53 9.25 -6.01
N GLY A 83 14.74 9.42 -6.51
CA GLY A 83 15.28 8.65 -7.64
C GLY A 83 16.33 7.60 -7.28
N ASP A 84 16.94 7.69 -6.10
CA ASP A 84 18.02 6.80 -5.69
C ASP A 84 17.47 5.43 -5.29
N PRO A 85 17.95 4.32 -5.89
CA PRO A 85 17.47 2.98 -5.60
C PRO A 85 18.14 2.43 -4.32
N ILE A 86 17.67 2.88 -3.17
CA ILE A 86 18.24 2.52 -1.86
C ILE A 86 17.27 1.81 -0.93
N PHE A 87 15.98 1.76 -1.28
CA PHE A 87 14.96 1.08 -0.48
C PHE A 87 14.81 -0.37 -0.94
N SER A 88 14.47 -1.26 -0.01
CA SER A 88 14.18 -2.66 -0.28
C SER A 88 12.70 -2.98 -0.04
N TYR A 89 12.31 -4.23 -0.27
CA TYR A 89 11.01 -4.79 0.08
C TYR A 89 11.19 -5.95 1.04
N ALA A 90 10.26 -6.09 1.98
CA ALA A 90 10.19 -7.29 2.79
C ALA A 90 9.81 -8.50 1.95
N ASN A 91 10.53 -9.59 2.12
CA ASN A 91 10.19 -10.90 1.61
C ASN A 91 9.49 -11.68 2.72
N ILE A 92 8.21 -12.00 2.52
CA ILE A 92 7.34 -12.50 3.59
C ILE A 92 6.52 -13.69 3.12
N PRO A 93 6.26 -14.66 4.00
CA PRO A 93 5.54 -15.88 3.65
C PRO A 93 4.02 -15.72 3.67
N TYR A 94 3.49 -14.52 3.61
CA TYR A 94 2.06 -14.27 3.55
C TYR A 94 1.64 -13.96 2.12
N LYS A 95 0.55 -14.57 1.66
CA LYS A 95 0.00 -14.37 0.32
C LYS A 95 -1.45 -13.90 0.44
N ILE A 96 -1.75 -12.74 -0.12
CA ILE A 96 -3.12 -12.24 -0.22
C ILE A 96 -3.82 -12.99 -1.33
N LYS A 97 -5.01 -13.52 -1.03
CA LYS A 97 -5.85 -14.29 -1.97
C LYS A 97 -6.28 -13.48 -3.17
N SER A 98 -6.80 -14.18 -4.18
CA SER A 98 -7.40 -13.53 -5.35
C SER A 98 -8.63 -12.70 -4.96
N PHE A 99 -8.99 -11.70 -5.78
CA PHE A 99 -10.20 -10.90 -5.54
C PHE A 99 -11.46 -11.76 -5.40
N LYS A 100 -11.60 -12.82 -6.20
CA LYS A 100 -12.76 -13.72 -6.14
C LYS A 100 -12.87 -14.43 -4.78
N GLU A 101 -11.76 -14.91 -4.24
CA GLU A 101 -11.72 -15.56 -2.94
C GLU A 101 -11.99 -14.57 -1.81
N ILE A 102 -11.42 -13.35 -1.90
CA ILE A 102 -11.68 -12.27 -0.94
C ILE A 102 -13.15 -11.86 -0.95
N ALA A 103 -13.77 -11.71 -2.12
CA ALA A 103 -15.18 -11.36 -2.23
C ALA A 103 -16.09 -12.46 -1.67
N ASN A 104 -15.72 -13.72 -1.82
CA ASN A 104 -16.47 -14.86 -1.27
C ASN A 104 -16.33 -14.99 0.25
N ASN A 105 -15.15 -14.69 0.79
CA ASN A 105 -14.90 -14.71 2.23
C ASN A 105 -13.95 -13.59 2.64
N PRO A 106 -14.46 -12.37 2.85
CA PRO A 106 -13.64 -11.20 3.14
C PRO A 106 -13.02 -11.19 4.53
N LYS A 107 -13.30 -12.21 5.35
CA LYS A 107 -12.69 -12.42 6.67
C LYS A 107 -11.53 -13.41 6.65
N LYS A 108 -11.31 -14.13 5.53
CA LYS A 108 -10.20 -15.07 5.34
C LYS A 108 -9.47 -14.75 4.04
N THR A 109 -8.66 -13.72 4.04
CA THR A 109 -8.12 -13.10 2.82
C THR A 109 -6.65 -13.42 2.57
N ILE A 110 -6.01 -14.18 3.47
CA ILE A 110 -4.59 -14.44 3.47
C ILE A 110 -4.31 -15.90 3.74
N ASP A 111 -3.26 -16.38 3.11
CA ASP A 111 -2.65 -17.66 3.39
C ASP A 111 -1.21 -17.45 3.88
N PHE A 112 -0.82 -18.24 4.89
CA PHE A 112 0.57 -18.38 5.30
C PHE A 112 1.20 -19.50 4.47
N ASP A 113 2.29 -19.19 3.79
CA ASP A 113 3.02 -20.11 2.92
C ASP A 113 4.21 -20.69 3.70
N PHE A 114 4.04 -21.90 4.25
CA PHE A 114 5.08 -22.58 5.02
C PHE A 114 6.29 -22.95 4.16
N GLU A 115 6.12 -23.20 2.87
CA GLU A 115 7.23 -23.50 1.98
C GLU A 115 8.11 -22.26 1.74
N ASP A 116 7.46 -21.11 1.48
CA ASP A 116 8.15 -19.82 1.39
C ASP A 116 8.81 -19.44 2.71
N HIS A 117 8.14 -19.69 3.85
CA HIS A 117 8.74 -19.44 5.17
C HIS A 117 10.06 -20.20 5.34
N ASN A 118 10.08 -21.50 5.05
CA ASN A 118 11.29 -22.30 5.16
C ASN A 118 12.38 -21.79 4.22
N LYS A 119 12.05 -21.46 2.97
CA LYS A 119 13.02 -20.88 2.02
C LYS A 119 13.61 -19.56 2.51
N ILE A 120 12.79 -18.72 3.13
CA ILE A 120 13.28 -17.44 3.70
C ILE A 120 14.19 -17.73 4.89
N MET A 121 13.86 -18.71 5.74
CA MET A 121 14.72 -19.07 6.87
C MET A 121 16.07 -19.64 6.42
N ASP A 122 16.09 -20.47 5.35
CA ASP A 122 17.33 -20.94 4.74
C ASP A 122 18.19 -19.75 4.22
N LEU A 123 17.54 -18.73 3.63
CA LEU A 123 18.24 -17.50 3.23
C LEU A 123 18.76 -16.69 4.42
N VAL A 124 18.03 -16.69 5.53
CA VAL A 124 18.48 -16.01 6.77
C VAL A 124 19.71 -16.72 7.35
N ASP A 125 19.77 -18.05 7.27
CA ASP A 125 20.94 -18.81 7.71
C ASP A 125 22.18 -18.52 6.81
N GLU A 126 21.95 -18.26 5.53
CA GLU A 126 23.02 -17.94 4.56
C GLU A 126 23.45 -16.46 4.61
N LEU A 127 22.51 -15.52 4.69
CA LEU A 127 22.71 -14.09 4.46
C LEU A 127 22.44 -13.20 5.69
N GLY A 128 22.06 -13.79 6.82
CA GLY A 128 21.62 -13.04 8.00
C GLY A 128 20.28 -12.33 7.75
N SER A 129 20.10 -11.16 8.34
CA SER A 129 18.85 -10.38 8.23
C SER A 129 18.44 -10.02 6.80
N ASP A 130 19.40 -9.98 5.87
CA ASP A 130 19.16 -9.66 4.47
C ASP A 130 18.37 -10.76 3.74
N GLY A 131 18.39 -12.00 4.25
CA GLY A 131 17.56 -13.10 3.77
C GLY A 131 16.05 -12.85 3.90
N ARG A 132 15.64 -11.88 4.74
CA ARG A 132 14.24 -11.43 4.89
C ARG A 132 13.86 -10.28 3.97
N LEU A 133 14.74 -9.89 3.07
CA LEU A 133 14.48 -8.89 2.03
C LEU A 133 14.26 -9.57 0.68
N LEU A 134 13.53 -8.89 -0.20
CA LEU A 134 13.34 -9.37 -1.55
C LEU A 134 14.67 -9.35 -2.31
N LEU A 135 15.06 -10.50 -2.84
CA LEU A 135 16.32 -10.66 -3.57
C LEU A 135 16.08 -10.71 -5.08
N THR A 136 17.09 -10.32 -5.81
CA THR A 136 17.20 -10.57 -7.26
C THR A 136 17.51 -12.04 -7.53
N LYS A 137 17.50 -12.45 -8.79
CA LYS A 137 17.89 -13.81 -9.19
C LYS A 137 19.36 -14.13 -8.88
N SER A 138 20.21 -13.11 -8.73
CA SER A 138 21.62 -13.25 -8.35
C SER A 138 21.85 -13.24 -6.83
N LYS A 139 20.77 -13.27 -6.05
CA LYS A 139 20.77 -13.17 -4.58
C LYS A 139 21.25 -11.83 -4.03
N ASP A 140 21.29 -10.79 -4.84
CA ASP A 140 21.52 -9.43 -4.35
C ASP A 140 20.19 -8.85 -3.85
N ILE A 141 20.22 -7.93 -2.89
CA ILE A 141 19.01 -7.24 -2.45
C ILE A 141 18.42 -6.43 -3.61
N TYR A 142 17.11 -6.61 -3.85
CA TYR A 142 16.40 -5.77 -4.80
C TYR A 142 16.22 -4.36 -4.23
N HIS A 143 16.68 -3.36 -4.99
CA HIS A 143 16.57 -1.97 -4.59
C HIS A 143 15.57 -1.20 -5.44
N ALA A 144 14.71 -0.45 -4.76
CA ALA A 144 13.74 0.48 -5.33
C ALA A 144 14.06 1.92 -4.89
N ASN A 145 13.58 2.90 -5.64
CA ASN A 145 13.62 4.30 -5.21
C ASN A 145 12.36 4.70 -4.43
N LEU A 146 12.39 5.88 -3.82
CA LEU A 146 11.26 6.39 -3.04
C LEU A 146 9.98 6.50 -3.90
N CYS A 147 10.10 6.93 -5.17
CA CYS A 147 8.94 7.05 -6.05
C CYS A 147 8.19 5.72 -6.21
N GLU A 148 8.92 4.63 -6.46
CA GLU A 148 8.33 3.29 -6.57
C GLU A 148 7.67 2.86 -5.27
N LYS A 149 8.33 3.05 -4.12
CA LYS A 149 7.78 2.69 -2.80
C LYS A 149 6.49 3.44 -2.50
N LEU A 150 6.44 4.77 -2.74
CA LEU A 150 5.23 5.57 -2.53
C LEU A 150 4.11 5.16 -3.51
N LEU A 151 4.46 4.84 -4.74
CA LEU A 151 3.50 4.38 -5.74
C LEU A 151 2.87 3.05 -5.35
N VAL A 152 3.67 2.07 -4.94
CA VAL A 152 3.19 0.74 -4.49
C VAL A 152 2.23 0.88 -3.32
N LEU A 153 2.58 1.67 -2.28
CA LEU A 153 1.69 1.96 -1.15
C LEU A 153 0.37 2.59 -1.59
N SER A 154 0.44 3.56 -2.51
CA SER A 154 -0.75 4.25 -3.03
C SER A 154 -1.66 3.31 -3.81
N LEU A 155 -1.10 2.55 -4.75
CA LEU A 155 -1.85 1.65 -5.61
C LEU A 155 -2.53 0.53 -4.81
N ALA A 156 -1.88 -0.01 -3.77
CA ALA A 156 -2.46 -1.00 -2.89
C ALA A 156 -3.76 -0.50 -2.21
N LYS A 157 -3.78 0.77 -1.78
CA LYS A 157 -4.97 1.38 -1.19
C LYS A 157 -6.01 1.78 -2.23
N ILE A 158 -5.59 2.37 -3.36
CA ILE A 158 -6.49 2.75 -4.46
C ILE A 158 -7.24 1.54 -5.02
N CYS A 159 -6.58 0.37 -5.12
CA CYS A 159 -7.23 -0.85 -5.59
C CYS A 159 -8.29 -1.42 -4.63
N ASN A 160 -8.34 -0.94 -3.40
CA ASN A 160 -9.34 -1.29 -2.40
C ASN A 160 -10.36 -0.15 -2.16
N TYR A 161 -10.35 0.87 -3.00
CA TYR A 161 -11.27 1.99 -2.88
C TYR A 161 -12.67 1.63 -3.37
N VAL A 162 -13.66 2.00 -2.57
CA VAL A 162 -15.10 1.85 -2.83
C VAL A 162 -15.71 3.24 -3.00
N PRO A 163 -16.15 3.63 -4.22
CA PRO A 163 -16.72 4.95 -4.47
C PRO A 163 -17.89 5.27 -3.54
N GLY A 164 -17.81 6.42 -2.89
CA GLY A 164 -18.82 6.90 -1.94
C GLY A 164 -18.73 6.28 -0.54
N ALA A 165 -17.86 5.29 -0.31
CA ALA A 165 -17.82 4.57 0.96
C ALA A 165 -16.44 4.56 1.66
N GLY A 166 -15.32 4.59 0.93
CA GLY A 166 -13.98 4.60 1.54
C GLY A 166 -13.07 3.47 1.09
N ILE A 167 -12.00 3.19 1.84
CA ILE A 167 -11.10 2.07 1.57
C ILE A 167 -11.62 0.80 2.25
N TRP A 168 -11.85 -0.25 1.47
CA TRP A 168 -12.35 -1.51 1.97
C TRP A 168 -11.36 -2.18 2.93
N LEU A 169 -11.84 -2.49 4.13
CA LEU A 169 -11.11 -3.22 5.15
C LEU A 169 -11.17 -4.73 4.85
N ASN A 170 -10.47 -5.16 3.82
CA ASN A 170 -10.49 -6.54 3.32
C ASN A 170 -9.25 -7.35 3.71
N THR A 171 -8.40 -6.80 4.53
CA THR A 171 -7.25 -7.50 5.08
C THR A 171 -7.63 -8.13 6.42
N GLN A 172 -7.24 -9.36 6.61
CA GLN A 172 -7.52 -10.10 7.82
C GLN A 172 -6.78 -9.45 9.00
N ARG A 173 -7.52 -8.91 9.97
CA ARG A 173 -7.02 -8.18 11.13
C ARG A 173 -6.17 -6.94 10.81
N PRO A 174 -6.78 -5.89 10.32
CA PRO A 174 -6.13 -4.60 10.20
C PRO A 174 -5.87 -4.05 11.60
N GLU A 175 -4.62 -4.05 12.03
CA GLU A 175 -4.21 -3.74 13.40
C GLU A 175 -4.19 -2.25 13.73
N TRP A 176 -5.26 -1.55 13.56
CA TRP A 176 -5.24 -0.15 13.98
C TRP A 176 -6.01 0.08 15.28
N ASN A 177 -7.21 -0.43 15.33
CA ASN A 177 -8.09 -0.31 16.48
C ASN A 177 -9.22 -1.35 16.42
N ASP A 178 -9.99 -1.43 17.48
CA ASP A 178 -11.10 -2.39 17.59
C ASP A 178 -12.17 -2.18 16.52
N ALA A 179 -12.40 -0.94 16.07
CA ALA A 179 -13.36 -0.66 15.00
C ALA A 179 -12.91 -1.27 13.68
N ASN A 180 -11.63 -1.16 13.31
CA ASN A 180 -11.08 -1.80 12.13
C ASN A 180 -11.21 -3.32 12.21
N ASN A 181 -10.90 -3.91 13.35
CA ASN A 181 -11.03 -5.35 13.57
C ASN A 181 -12.48 -5.83 13.49
N ALA A 182 -13.42 -5.07 14.05
CA ALA A 182 -14.84 -5.38 14.00
C ALA A 182 -15.44 -5.27 12.58
N LEU A 183 -14.92 -4.35 11.76
CA LEU A 183 -15.41 -4.04 10.43
C LEU A 183 -14.73 -4.81 9.30
N VAL A 184 -13.73 -5.63 9.62
CA VAL A 184 -13.03 -6.45 8.61
C VAL A 184 -13.99 -7.23 7.74
N GLY A 185 -13.84 -7.04 6.44
CA GLY A 185 -14.64 -7.65 5.40
C GLY A 185 -15.94 -6.91 5.08
N ASN A 186 -16.56 -6.28 6.06
CA ASN A 186 -17.88 -5.66 5.92
C ASN A 186 -17.85 -4.14 6.12
N GLY A 187 -16.68 -3.53 6.20
CA GLY A 187 -16.54 -2.10 6.40
C GLY A 187 -15.49 -1.45 5.52
N THR A 188 -15.59 -0.14 5.43
CA THR A 188 -14.62 0.71 4.76
C THR A 188 -14.15 1.82 5.70
N SER A 189 -12.90 2.25 5.53
CA SER A 189 -12.29 3.33 6.29
C SER A 189 -12.30 4.63 5.49
N MET A 190 -13.01 5.63 5.99
CA MET A 190 -12.91 6.99 5.52
C MET A 190 -11.65 7.68 6.05
N VAL A 191 -11.19 7.29 7.25
CA VAL A 191 -9.93 7.78 7.82
C VAL A 191 -8.78 7.52 6.84
N THR A 192 -8.73 6.33 6.25
CA THR A 192 -7.72 6.00 5.24
C THR A 192 -7.86 6.85 3.98
N VAL A 193 -9.07 7.20 3.54
CA VAL A 193 -9.29 8.11 2.39
C VAL A 193 -8.72 9.49 2.67
N TYR A 194 -9.01 10.08 3.84
CA TYR A 194 -8.51 11.42 4.20
C TYR A 194 -6.98 11.47 4.18
N TYR A 195 -6.34 10.48 4.79
CA TYR A 195 -4.88 10.43 4.82
C TYR A 195 -4.26 10.03 3.48
N LEU A 196 -4.89 9.14 2.72
CA LEU A 196 -4.42 8.78 1.38
C LEU A 196 -4.48 9.97 0.43
N LYS A 197 -5.55 10.77 0.48
CA LYS A 197 -5.63 12.02 -0.29
C LYS A 197 -4.47 12.95 0.07
N ARG A 198 -4.24 13.22 1.35
CA ARG A 198 -3.12 14.06 1.82
C ARG A 198 -1.76 13.49 1.40
N PHE A 199 -1.59 12.17 1.48
CA PHE A 199 -0.39 11.47 1.03
C PHE A 199 -0.14 11.67 -0.47
N LEU A 200 -1.18 11.52 -1.29
CA LEU A 200 -1.09 11.71 -2.74
C LEU A 200 -0.82 13.17 -3.12
N GLU A 201 -1.43 14.12 -2.44
CA GLU A 201 -1.15 15.55 -2.63
C GLU A 201 0.31 15.88 -2.29
N PHE A 202 0.83 15.33 -1.19
CA PHE A 202 2.25 15.44 -0.84
C PHE A 202 3.14 14.81 -1.92
N PHE A 203 2.82 13.60 -2.36
CA PHE A 203 3.53 12.88 -3.42
C PHE A 203 3.55 13.69 -4.73
N LYS A 204 2.40 14.23 -5.15
CA LYS A 204 2.28 15.11 -6.31
C LYS A 204 3.15 16.36 -6.17
N LYS A 205 3.12 17.02 -5.00
CA LYS A 205 3.95 18.18 -4.72
C LYS A 205 5.45 17.84 -4.81
N LEU A 206 5.86 16.71 -4.24
CA LEU A 206 7.24 16.24 -4.31
C LEU A 206 7.68 16.02 -5.77
N THR A 207 6.87 15.32 -6.59
CA THR A 207 7.16 15.12 -8.03
C THR A 207 7.30 16.44 -8.80
N SER A 208 6.60 17.50 -8.38
CA SER A 208 6.66 18.81 -9.03
C SER A 208 7.94 19.60 -8.71
N GLN A 209 8.62 19.23 -7.63
CA GLN A 209 9.87 19.84 -7.22
C GLN A 209 11.11 19.20 -7.88
N ILE A 210 10.92 18.06 -8.55
CA ILE A 210 11.98 17.27 -9.17
C ILE A 210 12.03 17.60 -10.66
N ARG A 211 13.23 17.95 -11.14
CA ARG A 211 13.46 18.44 -12.52
C ARG A 211 13.82 17.30 -13.49
N ILE A 212 13.01 16.22 -13.48
CA ILE A 212 13.11 15.13 -14.45
C ILE A 212 11.71 14.80 -15.00
N ASP A 213 11.65 14.36 -16.24
CA ASP A 213 10.37 13.99 -16.87
C ASP A 213 9.97 12.54 -16.58
N ASN A 214 10.94 11.68 -16.40
CA ASN A 214 10.75 10.26 -16.22
C ASN A 214 11.62 9.74 -15.10
N ILE A 215 11.14 8.70 -14.43
CA ILE A 215 11.85 7.98 -13.37
C ILE A 215 11.81 6.49 -13.63
N ASP A 216 12.88 5.78 -13.28
CA ASP A 216 12.97 4.34 -13.43
C ASP A 216 12.25 3.64 -12.26
N ILE A 217 11.33 2.72 -12.57
CA ILE A 217 10.64 1.85 -11.63
C ILE A 217 10.57 0.44 -12.19
N SER A 218 10.27 -0.56 -11.38
CA SER A 218 10.10 -1.94 -11.87
C SER A 218 9.01 -2.05 -12.93
N LEU A 219 9.23 -2.92 -13.90
CA LEU A 219 8.27 -3.19 -14.97
C LEU A 219 6.91 -3.62 -14.42
N GLU A 220 6.92 -4.45 -13.40
CA GLU A 220 5.71 -5.00 -12.78
C GLU A 220 4.86 -3.90 -12.15
N VAL A 221 5.48 -2.95 -11.43
CA VAL A 221 4.79 -1.79 -10.85
C VAL A 221 4.30 -0.84 -11.95
N LEU A 222 5.10 -0.63 -13.00
CA LEU A 222 4.67 0.19 -14.14
C LEU A 222 3.45 -0.41 -14.85
N LEU A 223 3.42 -1.72 -15.07
CA LEU A 223 2.28 -2.40 -15.69
C LEU A 223 1.04 -2.31 -14.80
N TRP A 224 1.20 -2.50 -13.50
CA TRP A 224 0.12 -2.33 -12.53
C TRP A 224 -0.44 -0.91 -12.54
N PHE A 225 0.45 0.09 -12.46
CA PHE A 225 0.07 1.50 -12.56
C PHE A 225 -0.72 1.81 -13.84
N ASN A 226 -0.25 1.31 -14.99
CA ASN A 226 -0.91 1.54 -16.28
C ASN A 226 -2.33 0.94 -16.34
N GLU A 227 -2.52 -0.27 -15.79
CA GLU A 227 -3.86 -0.89 -15.75
C GLU A 227 -4.79 -0.15 -14.78
N VAL A 228 -4.29 0.29 -13.62
CA VAL A 228 -5.05 1.10 -12.66
C VAL A 228 -5.43 2.44 -13.28
N GLU A 229 -4.49 3.13 -13.90
CA GLU A 229 -4.74 4.43 -14.53
C GLU A 229 -5.75 4.34 -15.69
N LYS A 230 -5.61 3.34 -16.56
CA LYS A 230 -6.55 3.08 -17.65
C LYS A 230 -7.96 2.82 -17.12
N THR A 231 -8.06 2.03 -16.05
CA THR A 231 -9.34 1.71 -15.42
C THR A 231 -9.94 2.92 -14.72
N MET A 232 -9.10 3.71 -14.01
CA MET A 232 -9.51 4.97 -13.41
C MET A 232 -10.09 5.94 -14.44
N PHE A 233 -9.47 6.03 -15.62
CA PHE A 233 -9.98 6.87 -16.71
C PHE A 233 -11.35 6.43 -17.21
N LYS A 234 -11.63 5.12 -17.25
CA LYS A 234 -12.96 4.58 -17.59
C LYS A 234 -14.04 5.08 -16.62
N TYR A 235 -13.70 5.19 -15.33
CA TYR A 235 -14.62 5.58 -14.26
C TYR A 235 -14.50 7.04 -13.82
N LYS A 236 -13.77 7.88 -14.57
CA LYS A 236 -13.48 9.27 -14.18
C LYS A 236 -14.71 10.18 -13.98
N ASN A 237 -15.83 9.84 -14.62
CA ASN A 237 -17.07 10.62 -14.60
C ASN A 237 -18.17 9.95 -13.74
N ILE A 238 -17.81 8.95 -12.94
CA ILE A 238 -18.78 8.28 -12.07
C ILE A 238 -19.24 9.25 -10.98
N ASN A 239 -20.54 9.38 -10.81
CA ASN A 239 -21.09 10.22 -9.74
C ASN A 239 -21.31 9.37 -8.50
N HIS A 240 -20.53 9.63 -7.47
CA HIS A 240 -20.53 8.82 -6.24
C HIS A 240 -21.81 8.92 -5.42
N SER A 241 -22.57 10.03 -5.56
CA SER A 241 -23.84 10.19 -4.85
C SER A 241 -25.01 9.43 -5.49
N THR A 242 -24.90 9.06 -6.75
CA THR A 242 -25.95 8.37 -7.53
C THR A 242 -25.50 7.04 -8.13
N ILE A 243 -24.29 6.59 -7.80
CA ILE A 243 -23.74 5.32 -8.29
C ILE A 243 -24.65 4.15 -7.88
N SER A 244 -25.00 3.29 -8.84
CA SER A 244 -25.70 2.05 -8.53
C SER A 244 -24.81 1.05 -7.82
N ASP A 245 -25.40 0.10 -7.08
CA ASP A 245 -24.65 -0.96 -6.40
C ASP A 245 -23.91 -1.83 -7.42
N GLN A 246 -24.50 -2.07 -8.61
CA GLN A 246 -23.85 -2.80 -9.68
C GLN A 246 -22.60 -2.07 -10.22
N ASP A 247 -22.71 -0.77 -10.52
CA ASP A 247 -21.57 0.00 -11.00
C ASP A 247 -20.47 0.11 -9.94
N ARG A 248 -20.86 0.20 -8.66
CA ARG A 248 -19.93 0.19 -7.53
C ARG A 248 -19.21 -1.16 -7.45
N MET A 249 -19.93 -2.27 -7.59
CA MET A 249 -19.34 -3.60 -7.58
C MET A 249 -18.44 -3.82 -8.80
N ASP A 250 -18.83 -3.34 -9.99
CA ASP A 250 -18.01 -3.39 -11.21
C ASP A 250 -16.71 -2.60 -11.05
N TYR A 251 -16.78 -1.44 -10.40
CA TYR A 251 -15.60 -0.66 -10.03
C TYR A 251 -14.67 -1.48 -9.14
N VAL A 252 -15.15 -1.89 -7.98
CA VAL A 252 -14.37 -2.63 -6.97
C VAL A 252 -13.78 -3.91 -7.55
N SER A 253 -14.57 -4.68 -8.31
CA SER A 253 -14.10 -5.93 -8.92
C SER A 253 -13.04 -5.69 -10.00
N SER A 254 -13.13 -4.60 -10.77
CA SER A 254 -12.14 -4.25 -11.78
C SER A 254 -10.77 -3.97 -11.14
N PHE A 255 -10.74 -3.13 -10.10
CA PHE A 255 -9.50 -2.81 -9.39
C PHE A 255 -8.96 -3.98 -8.59
N GLY A 256 -9.84 -4.74 -7.93
CA GLY A 256 -9.45 -5.95 -7.18
C GLY A 256 -8.83 -7.03 -8.08
N LYS A 257 -9.34 -7.23 -9.28
CA LYS A 257 -8.76 -8.16 -10.28
C LYS A 257 -7.38 -7.67 -10.77
N ILE A 258 -7.24 -6.37 -11.06
CA ILE A 258 -5.95 -5.78 -11.47
C ILE A 258 -4.91 -6.01 -10.37
N PHE A 259 -5.26 -5.72 -9.13
CA PHE A 259 -4.37 -5.93 -8.00
C PHE A 259 -4.03 -7.41 -7.78
N GLY A 260 -5.03 -8.30 -7.91
CA GLY A 260 -4.80 -9.74 -7.86
C GLY A 260 -3.83 -10.25 -8.94
N ASN A 261 -3.94 -9.73 -10.16
CA ASN A 261 -3.04 -10.07 -11.25
C ASN A 261 -1.61 -9.59 -11.01
N TYR A 262 -1.45 -8.39 -10.46
CA TYR A 262 -0.13 -7.87 -10.05
C TYR A 262 0.48 -8.76 -8.97
N ARG A 263 -0.26 -9.05 -7.88
CA ARG A 263 0.21 -9.92 -6.79
C ARG A 263 0.64 -11.28 -7.30
N LYS A 264 -0.17 -11.92 -8.16
CA LYS A 264 0.18 -13.21 -8.76
C LYS A 264 1.53 -13.18 -9.47
N LYS A 265 1.83 -12.10 -10.20
CA LYS A 265 3.11 -11.95 -10.91
C LYS A 265 4.28 -11.80 -9.95
N ILE A 266 4.17 -10.90 -8.96
CA ILE A 266 5.28 -10.65 -8.04
C ILE A 266 5.53 -11.83 -7.09
N TYR A 267 4.49 -12.54 -6.66
CA TYR A 267 4.64 -13.74 -5.83
C TYR A 267 5.34 -14.89 -6.57
N SER A 268 5.14 -15.00 -7.90
CA SER A 268 5.75 -16.08 -8.68
C SER A 268 7.15 -15.74 -9.20
N ASN A 269 7.42 -14.48 -9.53
CA ASN A 269 8.60 -14.11 -10.30
C ASN A 269 9.44 -12.98 -9.69
N GLY A 270 8.96 -12.33 -8.64
CA GLY A 270 9.56 -11.09 -8.13
C GLY A 270 9.53 -9.96 -9.16
N PHE A 271 10.47 -9.04 -9.05
CA PHE A 271 10.68 -7.97 -10.00
C PHE A 271 11.70 -8.36 -11.07
N SER A 272 11.53 -7.86 -12.31
CA SER A 272 12.39 -8.24 -13.44
C SER A 272 13.32 -7.12 -13.89
N THR A 273 12.81 -6.12 -14.60
CA THR A 273 13.59 -5.04 -15.19
C THR A 273 13.03 -3.69 -14.81
N SER A 274 13.86 -2.65 -14.91
CA SER A 274 13.42 -1.27 -14.70
C SER A 274 12.90 -0.67 -16.01
N LYS A 275 11.90 0.20 -15.92
CA LYS A 275 11.27 0.96 -17.02
C LYS A 275 10.91 2.36 -16.57
N LYS A 276 10.81 3.27 -17.53
CA LYS A 276 10.53 4.69 -17.28
C LYS A 276 9.05 4.97 -17.07
N LEU A 277 8.73 5.56 -15.92
CA LEU A 277 7.43 6.15 -15.61
C LEU A 277 7.49 7.66 -15.89
N SER A 278 6.54 8.19 -16.65
CA SER A 278 6.38 9.64 -16.82
C SER A 278 5.81 10.29 -15.55
N LEU A 279 6.53 11.27 -15.00
CA LEU A 279 6.06 12.03 -13.83
C LEU A 279 4.85 12.92 -14.16
N ASN A 280 4.71 13.39 -15.41
CA ASN A 280 3.50 14.09 -15.86
C ASN A 280 2.27 13.18 -15.81
N LYS A 281 2.43 11.93 -16.28
CA LYS A 281 1.36 10.92 -16.23
C LYS A 281 0.99 10.60 -14.78
N LEU A 282 1.98 10.42 -13.90
CA LEU A 282 1.75 10.19 -12.47
C LEU A 282 0.99 11.35 -11.82
N ARG A 283 1.39 12.61 -12.07
CA ARG A 283 0.70 13.79 -11.54
C ARG A 283 -0.75 13.90 -12.00
N SER A 284 -1.02 13.60 -13.28
CA SER A 284 -2.38 13.57 -13.85
C SER A 284 -3.24 12.50 -13.17
N PHE A 285 -2.71 11.30 -13.03
CA PHE A 285 -3.36 10.18 -12.32
C PHE A 285 -3.71 10.56 -10.88
N ILE A 286 -2.75 11.11 -10.12
CA ILE A 286 -2.98 11.54 -8.74
C ILE A 286 -4.11 12.59 -8.69
N SER A 287 -4.13 13.54 -9.61
CA SER A 287 -5.20 14.54 -9.66
C SER A 287 -6.57 13.91 -9.89
N THR A 288 -6.65 12.92 -10.77
CA THR A 288 -7.92 12.23 -11.07
C THR A 288 -8.46 11.48 -9.86
N ILE A 289 -7.60 10.74 -9.14
CA ILE A 289 -8.06 9.99 -7.96
C ILE A 289 -8.37 10.91 -6.77
N CYS A 290 -7.64 12.00 -6.59
CA CYS A 290 -7.94 12.98 -5.55
C CYS A 290 -9.32 13.62 -5.77
N ASN A 291 -9.72 13.89 -7.01
CA ASN A 291 -11.07 14.39 -7.32
C ASN A 291 -12.16 13.37 -6.93
N GLN A 292 -11.94 12.06 -7.19
CA GLN A 292 -12.88 11.03 -6.73
C GLN A 292 -12.94 10.92 -5.20
N PHE A 293 -11.82 11.12 -4.52
CA PHE A 293 -11.81 11.16 -3.06
C PHE A 293 -12.58 12.39 -2.53
N ASP A 294 -12.47 13.55 -3.19
CA ASP A 294 -13.23 14.74 -2.81
C ASP A 294 -14.74 14.50 -2.89
N GLU A 295 -15.23 13.84 -3.96
CA GLU A 295 -16.63 13.46 -4.07
C GLU A 295 -17.07 12.52 -2.93
N THR A 296 -16.26 11.50 -2.62
CA THR A 296 -16.55 10.60 -1.51
C THR A 296 -16.51 11.31 -0.16
N ILE A 297 -15.57 12.22 0.07
CA ILE A 297 -15.47 13.01 1.30
C ILE A 297 -16.71 13.87 1.48
N LEU A 298 -17.19 14.52 0.42
CA LEU A 298 -18.39 15.35 0.46
C LEU A 298 -19.65 14.56 0.82
N ILE A 299 -19.79 13.33 0.32
CA ILE A 299 -20.93 12.46 0.63
C ILE A 299 -20.91 12.03 2.11
N ASN A 300 -19.72 11.86 2.67
CA ASN A 300 -19.50 11.43 4.05
C ASN A 300 -19.34 12.61 5.04
N TYR A 301 -19.77 13.80 4.64
CA TYR A 301 -19.86 14.97 5.50
C TYR A 301 -21.27 15.12 6.03
N SER A 302 -21.45 14.93 7.33
CA SER A 302 -22.75 14.96 7.97
C SER A 302 -23.30 16.39 8.13
N LYS A 303 -24.63 16.51 8.24
CA LYS A 303 -25.31 17.79 8.55
C LYS A 303 -24.86 18.42 9.88
N ASN A 304 -24.26 17.63 10.77
CA ASN A 304 -23.75 18.09 12.06
C ASN A 304 -22.32 18.67 12.00
N GLY A 305 -21.74 18.80 10.79
CA GLY A 305 -20.40 19.33 10.62
C GLY A 305 -19.27 18.31 10.91
N LEU A 306 -19.60 17.03 10.98
CA LEU A 306 -18.64 15.94 11.23
C LEU A 306 -18.46 15.10 9.98
N PHE A 307 -17.27 14.52 9.85
CA PHE A 307 -16.95 13.54 8.82
C PHE A 307 -17.10 12.12 9.37
N ASP A 308 -17.67 11.23 8.58
CA ASP A 308 -17.77 9.83 8.93
C ASP A 308 -16.36 9.19 8.95
N ALA A 309 -16.12 8.35 9.94
CA ALA A 309 -14.84 7.63 10.06
C ALA A 309 -14.87 6.29 9.30
N TYR A 310 -16.01 5.63 9.30
CA TYR A 310 -16.23 4.31 8.70
C TYR A 310 -17.61 4.21 8.07
N ASN A 311 -17.71 3.33 7.06
CA ASN A 311 -18.99 2.90 6.51
C ASN A 311 -19.07 1.37 6.56
N THR A 312 -20.29 0.83 6.56
CA THR A 312 -20.53 -0.59 6.37
C THR A 312 -20.86 -0.88 4.91
N ILE A 313 -20.36 -1.98 4.41
CA ILE A 313 -20.67 -2.49 3.07
C ILE A 313 -21.14 -3.94 3.16
N ASN A 314 -21.99 -4.32 2.23
CA ASN A 314 -22.35 -5.71 2.01
C ASN A 314 -21.85 -6.14 0.63
N ILE A 315 -21.07 -7.21 0.57
CA ILE A 315 -20.60 -7.78 -0.68
C ILE A 315 -21.44 -9.01 -0.96
N ASP A 316 -22.28 -8.95 -1.98
CA ASP A 316 -23.02 -10.11 -2.43
C ASP A 316 -22.07 -11.04 -3.20
N SER A 317 -21.87 -12.25 -2.66
CA SER A 317 -20.96 -13.27 -3.19
C SER A 317 -21.44 -13.92 -4.51
N LYS A 318 -22.48 -13.40 -5.12
CA LYS A 318 -23.03 -13.93 -6.40
C LYS A 318 -22.28 -13.47 -7.65
N TYR A 319 -21.12 -12.85 -7.50
CA TYR A 319 -20.30 -12.35 -8.63
C TYR A 319 -18.99 -13.10 -8.81
#